data_57651ef03b5e1c69109318e3ca990b44
#
_entry.id   57651ef03b5e1c69109318e3ca990b44
#
_cell.length_a   1.000
_cell.length_b   1.000
_cell.length_c   1.000
_cell.angle_alpha   90.00
_cell.angle_beta   90.00
_cell.angle_gamma   90.00
#
_symmetry.space_group_name_H-M   'P 1'
#
loop_
_entity.id
_entity.type
_entity.pdbx_description
1 polymer ?
#
loop_
_entity_poly.entity_id
_entity_poly.type
_entity_poly.pdbx_seq_one_letter_code
_entity_poly.pdbx_strand_id
1 'polypeptide(L)'
;MKQYTYPKRASIGRVDPENPTRMTPNENFLKYFPDAEIPEEIDRSDRSPYLNIGTYVILHKLIQDCKLKEILDEYMDEKDTGFLLDLACYSIIEENNAGQYYPDYAYEHALFTPDMKIYTDSKVSDFLHGLKPEQSVGFLNSWN
;
A
#
# COMPACT_ATOMS: atom_id res chain seq x y z
N MET A 1 -49.79 -24.08 -8.79
CA MET A 1 -48.42 -24.00 -8.23
C MET A 1 -48.03 -22.53 -8.18
N LYS A 2 -47.80 -21.93 -6.99
CA LYS A 2 -47.33 -20.54 -6.88
C LYS A 2 -45.83 -20.54 -7.19
N GLN A 3 -45.45 -19.88 -8.28
CA GLN A 3 -44.04 -19.68 -8.64
C GLN A 3 -43.48 -18.60 -7.70
N TYR A 4 -42.57 -18.99 -6.81
CA TYR A 4 -41.86 -18.02 -5.96
C TYR A 4 -40.76 -17.36 -6.80
N THR A 5 -40.96 -16.08 -7.12
CA THR A 5 -39.90 -15.28 -7.78
C THR A 5 -39.01 -14.68 -6.70
N TYR A 6 -37.78 -15.11 -6.64
CA TYR A 6 -36.79 -14.48 -5.75
C TYR A 6 -36.44 -13.09 -6.30
N PRO A 7 -36.54 -12.02 -5.48
CA PRO A 7 -36.12 -10.70 -5.91
C PRO A 7 -34.65 -10.70 -6.23
N LYS A 8 -34.26 -10.15 -7.38
CA LYS A 8 -32.86 -9.93 -7.72
C LYS A 8 -32.25 -8.96 -6.70
N ARG A 9 -31.23 -9.39 -6.00
CA ARG A 9 -30.48 -8.55 -5.06
C ARG A 9 -29.20 -8.10 -5.73
N ALA A 10 -28.84 -6.83 -5.60
CA ALA A 10 -27.57 -6.29 -6.03
C ALA A 10 -26.92 -5.59 -4.85
N SER A 11 -25.63 -5.81 -4.66
CA SER A 11 -24.85 -5.02 -3.71
C SER A 11 -24.63 -3.64 -4.32
N ILE A 12 -24.92 -2.58 -3.55
CA ILE A 12 -24.74 -1.19 -3.96
C ILE A 12 -23.56 -0.51 -3.27
N GLY A 13 -22.89 -1.20 -2.34
CA GLY A 13 -21.74 -0.67 -1.61
C GLY A 13 -21.36 -1.56 -0.44
N ARG A 14 -20.33 -1.11 0.28
CA ARG A 14 -19.82 -1.75 1.51
C ARG A 14 -20.08 -0.82 2.69
N VAL A 15 -20.61 -1.34 3.78
CA VAL A 15 -20.79 -0.60 5.04
C VAL A 15 -19.42 -0.29 5.64
N ASP A 16 -19.24 0.93 6.10
CA ASP A 16 -18.04 1.35 6.81
C ASP A 16 -17.94 0.60 8.15
N PRO A 17 -16.86 -0.14 8.44
CA PRO A 17 -16.71 -0.87 9.69
C PRO A 17 -16.73 0.00 10.94
N GLU A 18 -16.22 1.22 10.83
CA GLU A 18 -16.13 2.16 11.97
C GLU A 18 -17.41 2.98 12.14
N ASN A 19 -18.20 3.15 11.08
CA ASN A 19 -19.44 3.88 11.12
C ASN A 19 -20.54 3.17 10.32
N PRO A 20 -21.35 2.31 10.98
CA PRO A 20 -22.41 1.52 10.32
C PRO A 20 -23.50 2.34 9.62
N THR A 21 -23.56 3.65 9.85
CA THR A 21 -24.49 4.56 9.17
C THR A 21 -23.94 5.08 7.84
N ARG A 22 -22.67 4.80 7.53
CA ARG A 22 -22.03 5.17 6.27
C ARG A 22 -21.81 3.95 5.40
N MET A 23 -21.77 4.19 4.11
CA MET A 23 -21.54 3.17 3.10
C MET A 23 -20.62 3.74 2.01
N THR A 24 -19.62 2.96 1.60
CA THR A 24 -18.84 3.24 0.40
C THR A 24 -19.59 2.64 -0.78
N PRO A 25 -20.09 3.46 -1.72
CA PRO A 25 -20.85 2.99 -2.88
C PRO A 25 -19.96 2.21 -3.84
N ASN A 26 -20.53 1.26 -4.58
CA ASN A 26 -19.86 0.57 -5.68
C ASN A 26 -20.47 1.01 -7.04
N GLU A 27 -19.94 0.47 -8.15
CA GLU A 27 -20.42 0.79 -9.51
C GLU A 27 -21.92 0.57 -9.74
N ASN A 28 -22.56 -0.29 -8.95
CA ASN A 28 -24.00 -0.51 -9.05
C ASN A 28 -24.82 0.59 -8.38
N PHE A 29 -24.23 1.37 -7.47
CA PHE A 29 -24.94 2.39 -6.73
C PHE A 29 -25.60 3.41 -7.69
N LEU A 30 -24.86 3.95 -8.64
CA LEU A 30 -25.37 4.90 -9.62
C LEU A 30 -26.43 4.31 -10.56
N LYS A 31 -26.45 2.99 -10.78
CA LYS A 31 -27.50 2.34 -11.58
C LYS A 31 -28.86 2.40 -10.90
N TYR A 32 -28.87 2.39 -9.57
CA TYR A 32 -30.12 2.41 -8.77
C TYR A 32 -30.45 3.80 -8.25
N PHE A 33 -29.45 4.68 -8.14
CA PHE A 33 -29.57 6.04 -7.64
C PHE A 33 -28.84 7.01 -8.57
N PRO A 34 -29.34 7.25 -9.80
CA PRO A 34 -28.64 8.04 -10.82
C PRO A 34 -28.46 9.51 -10.44
N ASP A 35 -29.33 10.03 -9.58
CA ASP A 35 -29.30 11.44 -9.14
C ASP A 35 -28.57 11.60 -7.79
N ALA A 36 -27.96 10.54 -7.25
CA ALA A 36 -27.23 10.63 -6.00
C ALA A 36 -25.84 11.25 -6.23
N GLU A 37 -25.52 12.28 -5.48
CA GLU A 37 -24.16 12.77 -5.37
C GLU A 37 -23.33 11.72 -4.62
N ILE A 38 -22.36 11.13 -5.31
CA ILE A 38 -21.33 10.31 -4.65
C ILE A 38 -20.45 11.30 -3.90
N PRO A 39 -20.27 11.14 -2.56
CA PRO A 39 -19.24 11.90 -1.88
C PRO A 39 -17.91 11.69 -2.62
N GLU A 40 -17.23 12.79 -2.93
CA GLU A 40 -15.86 12.70 -3.48
C GLU A 40 -15.09 11.70 -2.61
N GLU A 41 -14.58 10.64 -3.21
CA GLU A 41 -13.60 9.79 -2.54
C GLU A 41 -12.52 10.77 -2.08
N ILE A 42 -12.33 10.88 -0.78
CA ILE A 42 -11.16 11.56 -0.24
C ILE A 42 -10.02 10.74 -0.81
N ASP A 43 -9.36 11.30 -1.81
CA ASP A 43 -8.23 10.67 -2.46
C ASP A 43 -7.20 10.46 -1.33
N ARG A 44 -7.07 9.22 -0.86
CA ARG A 44 -6.08 8.85 0.16
C ARG A 44 -4.64 9.01 -0.36
N SER A 45 -4.48 9.55 -1.58
CA SER A 45 -3.19 10.00 -2.09
C SER A 45 -2.69 11.24 -1.38
N ASP A 46 -3.56 12.01 -0.70
CA ASP A 46 -3.13 13.13 0.12
C ASP A 46 -2.44 12.59 1.37
N ARG A 47 -1.14 12.82 1.41
CA ARG A 47 -0.30 12.47 2.56
C ARG A 47 -0.70 13.25 3.80
N SER A 48 -0.39 12.69 4.96
CA SER A 48 -0.39 13.44 6.21
C SER A 48 0.39 14.76 6.04
N PRO A 49 -0.15 15.89 6.51
CA PRO A 49 0.59 17.16 6.49
C PRO A 49 1.82 17.14 7.43
N TYR A 50 1.91 16.13 8.28
CA TYR A 50 3.03 15.91 9.20
C TYR A 50 3.58 14.50 8.99
N LEU A 51 4.88 14.41 8.69
CA LEU A 51 5.57 13.12 8.50
C LEU A 51 6.43 12.78 9.71
N ASN A 52 6.38 11.52 10.10
CA ASN A 52 7.29 10.93 11.08
C ASN A 52 8.65 10.70 10.43
N ILE A 53 9.60 11.60 10.66
CA ILE A 53 10.93 11.55 9.99
C ILE A 53 12.06 11.06 10.89
N GLY A 54 11.86 10.95 12.21
CA GLY A 54 12.94 10.64 13.16
C GLY A 54 13.64 9.32 12.85
N THR A 55 12.88 8.24 12.81
CA THR A 55 13.41 6.90 12.50
C THR A 55 13.86 6.81 11.04
N TYR A 56 13.16 7.46 10.12
CA TYR A 56 13.57 7.54 8.71
C TYR A 56 15.00 8.08 8.57
N VAL A 57 15.36 9.16 9.25
CA VAL A 57 16.72 9.76 9.16
C VAL A 57 17.79 8.76 9.59
N ILE A 58 17.53 8.00 10.67
CA ILE A 58 18.46 6.99 11.17
C ILE A 58 18.60 5.85 10.16
N LEU A 59 17.50 5.30 9.68
CA LEU A 59 17.49 4.20 8.70
C LEU A 59 18.08 4.64 7.36
N HIS A 60 17.78 5.85 6.91
CA HIS A 60 18.37 6.43 5.70
C HIS A 60 19.91 6.49 5.81
N LYS A 61 20.41 6.94 6.96
CA LYS A 61 21.85 6.98 7.20
C LYS A 61 22.47 5.59 7.17
N LEU A 62 21.86 4.59 7.80
CA LEU A 62 22.33 3.20 7.77
C LEU A 62 22.32 2.63 6.34
N ILE A 63 21.25 2.87 5.58
CA ILE A 63 21.12 2.42 4.19
C ILE A 63 22.25 3.01 3.33
N GLN A 64 22.56 4.31 3.53
CA GLN A 64 23.67 4.97 2.83
C GLN A 64 25.04 4.44 3.25
N ASP A 65 25.31 4.33 4.55
CA ASP A 65 26.60 3.86 5.07
C ASP A 65 26.89 2.42 4.63
N CYS A 66 25.85 1.60 4.53
CA CYS A 66 25.93 0.22 4.07
C CYS A 66 25.78 0.07 2.55
N LYS A 67 25.56 1.15 1.80
CA LYS A 67 25.38 1.16 0.35
C LYS A 67 24.26 0.23 -0.14
N LEU A 68 23.23 0.04 0.71
CA LEU A 68 22.15 -0.92 0.41
C LEU A 68 21.40 -0.56 -0.86
N LYS A 69 21.13 0.74 -1.07
CA LYS A 69 20.43 1.21 -2.25
C LYS A 69 21.23 0.90 -3.52
N GLU A 70 22.51 1.22 -3.54
CA GLU A 70 23.39 0.99 -4.69
C GLU A 70 23.46 -0.50 -5.05
N ILE A 71 23.58 -1.38 -4.04
CA ILE A 71 23.62 -2.82 -4.27
C ILE A 71 22.27 -3.33 -4.80
N LEU A 72 21.14 -2.86 -4.27
CA LEU A 72 19.81 -3.26 -4.72
C LEU A 72 19.53 -2.79 -6.15
N ASP A 73 19.96 -1.58 -6.52
CA ASP A 73 19.79 -0.99 -7.86
C ASP A 73 20.51 -1.82 -8.96
N GLU A 74 21.45 -2.70 -8.60
CA GLU A 74 22.06 -3.66 -9.54
C GLU A 74 21.10 -4.79 -9.95
N TYR A 75 20.07 -5.07 -9.13
CA TYR A 75 19.18 -6.22 -9.30
C TYR A 75 17.73 -5.87 -9.58
N MET A 76 17.34 -4.63 -9.36
CA MET A 76 15.97 -4.14 -9.57
C MET A 76 15.97 -2.66 -9.97
N ASP A 77 14.85 -2.16 -10.47
CA ASP A 77 14.73 -0.75 -10.82
C ASP A 77 14.61 0.14 -9.57
N GLU A 78 14.83 1.44 -9.74
CA GLU A 78 14.82 2.43 -8.65
C GLU A 78 13.50 2.44 -7.87
N LYS A 79 12.39 2.20 -8.56
CA LYS A 79 11.06 2.15 -7.95
C LYS A 79 10.90 0.93 -7.05
N ASP A 80 11.32 -0.22 -7.52
CA ASP A 80 11.25 -1.49 -6.80
C ASP A 80 12.26 -1.49 -5.63
N THR A 81 13.47 -0.93 -5.83
CA THR A 81 14.44 -0.68 -4.75
C THR A 81 13.85 0.19 -3.65
N GLY A 82 13.27 1.35 -4.01
CA GLY A 82 12.65 2.26 -3.05
C GLY A 82 11.53 1.57 -2.28
N PHE A 83 10.66 0.84 -2.98
CA PHE A 83 9.55 0.12 -2.36
C PHE A 83 10.01 -1.01 -1.42
N LEU A 84 11.06 -1.75 -1.79
CA LEU A 84 11.64 -2.78 -0.91
C LEU A 84 12.23 -2.16 0.36
N LEU A 85 12.94 -1.03 0.24
CA LEU A 85 13.47 -0.30 1.38
C LEU A 85 12.38 0.24 2.30
N ASP A 86 11.27 0.74 1.73
CA ASP A 86 10.12 1.18 2.50
C ASP A 86 9.46 0.03 3.27
N LEU A 87 9.31 -1.13 2.67
CA LEU A 87 8.78 -2.33 3.34
C LEU A 87 9.70 -2.82 4.46
N ALA A 88 11.03 -2.74 4.26
CA ALA A 88 12.00 -3.07 5.29
C ALA A 88 11.92 -2.09 6.47
N CYS A 89 11.83 -0.78 6.19
CA CYS A 89 11.66 0.24 7.21
C CYS A 89 10.33 0.06 7.96
N TYR A 90 9.24 -0.19 7.25
CA TYR A 90 7.94 -0.50 7.83
C TYR A 90 8.03 -1.67 8.81
N SER A 91 8.66 -2.78 8.39
CA SER A 91 8.81 -3.96 9.25
C SER A 91 9.62 -3.68 10.52
N ILE A 92 10.62 -2.80 10.45
CA ILE A 92 11.46 -2.43 11.59
C ILE A 92 10.74 -1.47 12.54
N ILE A 93 10.03 -0.48 11.98
CA ILE A 93 9.41 0.61 12.78
C ILE A 93 8.14 0.11 13.47
N GLU A 94 7.29 -0.61 12.73
CA GLU A 94 6.01 -1.09 13.24
C GLU A 94 6.11 -2.47 13.92
N GLU A 95 7.30 -3.08 13.91
CA GLU A 95 7.49 -4.47 14.37
C GLU A 95 6.46 -5.44 13.74
N ASN A 96 6.04 -5.13 12.50
CA ASN A 96 4.97 -5.79 11.78
C ASN A 96 5.35 -5.96 10.30
N ASN A 97 4.93 -7.06 9.70
CA ASN A 97 5.15 -7.34 8.27
C ASN A 97 3.85 -7.59 7.49
N ALA A 98 2.69 -7.36 8.12
CA ALA A 98 1.41 -7.55 7.47
C ALA A 98 1.15 -6.42 6.47
N GLY A 99 1.20 -6.72 5.17
CA GLY A 99 1.07 -5.74 4.08
C GLY A 99 -0.17 -4.86 4.12
N GLN A 100 -1.23 -5.33 4.80
CA GLN A 100 -2.49 -4.58 4.95
C GLN A 100 -2.35 -3.26 5.73
N TYR A 101 -1.35 -3.13 6.60
CA TYR A 101 -1.10 -1.92 7.39
C TYR A 101 -0.02 -1.02 6.79
N TYR A 102 0.65 -1.48 5.73
CA TYR A 102 1.66 -0.68 5.05
C TYR A 102 1.11 0.67 4.52
N PRO A 103 -0.12 0.76 3.94
CA PRO A 103 -0.65 2.04 3.48
C PRO A 103 -0.76 3.09 4.59
N ASP A 104 -1.13 2.69 5.81
CA ASP A 104 -1.25 3.59 6.96
C ASP A 104 0.14 4.10 7.39
N TYR A 105 1.12 3.21 7.48
CA TYR A 105 2.51 3.57 7.70
C TYR A 105 3.01 4.54 6.62
N ALA A 106 2.81 4.20 5.36
CA ALA A 106 3.26 5.00 4.23
C ALA A 106 2.61 6.40 4.17
N TYR A 107 1.40 6.55 4.70
CA TYR A 107 0.69 7.82 4.79
C TYR A 107 1.38 8.80 5.75
N GLU A 108 1.96 8.30 6.84
CA GLU A 108 2.53 9.11 7.93
C GLU A 108 4.06 9.21 7.90
N HIS A 109 4.75 8.43 7.05
CA HIS A 109 6.21 8.36 7.03
C HIS A 109 6.80 8.85 5.71
N ALA A 110 8.04 9.35 5.77
CA ALA A 110 8.83 9.60 4.57
C ALA A 110 9.22 8.27 3.92
N LEU A 111 9.21 8.22 2.58
CA LEU A 111 9.45 7.01 1.81
C LEU A 111 10.68 7.15 0.89
N PHE A 112 11.32 6.02 0.58
CA PHE A 112 12.37 5.89 -0.43
C PHE A 112 11.79 5.74 -1.85
N THR A 113 10.55 5.25 -1.97
CA THR A 113 9.86 5.15 -3.25
C THR A 113 9.81 6.52 -3.93
N PRO A 114 10.16 6.63 -5.24
CA PRO A 114 10.07 7.86 -6.01
C PRO A 114 8.69 8.53 -5.86
N ASP A 115 8.69 9.86 -5.76
CA ASP A 115 7.52 10.68 -5.50
C ASP A 115 6.78 10.32 -4.21
N MET A 116 7.43 9.55 -3.34
CA MET A 116 6.87 9.02 -2.10
C MET A 116 5.50 8.35 -2.31
N LYS A 117 5.33 7.61 -3.39
CA LYS A 117 4.07 6.99 -3.78
C LYS A 117 3.64 5.93 -2.77
N ILE A 118 2.38 6.04 -2.33
CA ILE A 118 1.76 5.06 -1.43
C ILE A 118 1.19 3.91 -2.26
N TYR A 119 1.53 2.68 -1.91
CA TYR A 119 1.01 1.46 -2.52
C TYR A 119 0.02 0.76 -1.61
N THR A 120 -0.99 0.12 -2.22
CA THR A 120 -2.00 -0.67 -1.52
C THR A 120 -1.42 -2.00 -1.03
N ASP A 121 -2.11 -2.63 -0.09
CA ASP A 121 -1.82 -3.98 0.40
C ASP A 121 -1.73 -5.03 -0.72
N SER A 122 -2.64 -4.97 -1.69
CA SER A 122 -2.60 -5.85 -2.87
C SER A 122 -1.31 -5.66 -3.65
N LYS A 123 -0.84 -4.40 -3.80
CA LYS A 123 0.42 -4.12 -4.49
C LYS A 123 1.64 -4.60 -3.72
N VAL A 124 1.60 -4.52 -2.38
CA VAL A 124 2.65 -5.13 -1.52
C VAL A 124 2.74 -6.64 -1.77
N SER A 125 1.59 -7.32 -1.76
CA SER A 125 1.52 -8.76 -2.00
C SER A 125 2.05 -9.13 -3.40
N ASP A 126 1.60 -8.43 -4.45
CA ASP A 126 2.05 -8.66 -5.82
C ASP A 126 3.55 -8.45 -5.97
N PHE A 127 4.09 -7.40 -5.36
CA PHE A 127 5.52 -7.10 -5.38
C PHE A 127 6.34 -8.21 -4.74
N LEU A 128 5.99 -8.62 -3.51
CA LEU A 128 6.71 -9.67 -2.79
C LEU A 128 6.65 -11.02 -3.52
N HIS A 129 5.50 -11.37 -4.13
CA HIS A 129 5.39 -12.57 -4.97
C HIS A 129 6.18 -12.48 -6.28
N GLY A 130 6.40 -11.27 -6.79
CA GLY A 130 7.17 -11.01 -8.02
C GLY A 130 8.69 -11.05 -7.84
N LEU A 131 9.19 -11.02 -6.60
CA LEU A 131 10.64 -11.09 -6.34
C LEU A 131 11.21 -12.44 -6.75
N LYS A 132 12.28 -12.41 -7.55
CA LYS A 132 12.92 -13.62 -8.04
C LYS A 132 14.02 -14.09 -7.08
N PRO A 133 14.18 -15.40 -6.88
CA PRO A 133 15.27 -15.93 -6.05
C PRO A 133 16.67 -15.44 -6.46
N GLU A 134 16.90 -15.24 -7.76
CA GLU A 134 18.16 -14.76 -8.31
C GLU A 134 18.52 -13.35 -7.80
N GLN A 135 17.52 -12.48 -7.62
CA GLN A 135 17.70 -11.13 -7.08
C GLN A 135 18.18 -11.18 -5.62
N SER A 136 17.56 -12.04 -4.82
CA SER A 136 17.95 -12.24 -3.41
C SER A 136 19.34 -12.82 -3.28
N VAL A 137 19.68 -13.83 -4.08
CA VAL A 137 21.02 -14.45 -4.09
C VAL A 137 22.05 -13.46 -4.59
N GLY A 138 21.76 -12.71 -5.66
CA GLY A 138 22.63 -11.68 -6.20
C GLY A 138 22.94 -10.61 -5.16
N PHE A 139 21.92 -10.06 -4.52
CA PHE A 139 22.05 -9.08 -3.45
C PHE A 139 22.96 -9.59 -2.30
N LEU A 140 22.70 -10.81 -1.81
CA LEU A 140 23.50 -11.39 -0.71
C LEU A 140 24.97 -11.60 -1.09
N ASN A 141 25.25 -11.95 -2.35
CA ASN A 141 26.62 -12.10 -2.84
C ASN A 141 27.35 -10.76 -2.96
N SER A 142 26.64 -9.68 -3.35
CA SER A 142 27.22 -8.33 -3.43
C SER A 142 27.37 -7.68 -2.07
N TRP A 143 26.57 -8.09 -1.08
CA TRP A 143 26.61 -7.59 0.29
C TRP A 143 27.80 -8.12 1.10
N ASN A 144 28.26 -9.37 0.84
CA ASN A 144 29.37 -10.03 1.54
C ASN A 144 30.74 -9.63 0.95
#